data_a0f133f32e17317c0e89e33a60bae5cf
#
_entry.id   a0f133f32e17317c0e89e33a60bae5cf
#
_cell.length_a   1.000
_cell.length_b   1.000
_cell.length_c   1.000
_cell.angle_alpha   90.00
_cell.angle_beta   90.00
_cell.angle_gamma   90.00
#
_symmetry.space_group_name_H-M   'P 1'
#
loop_
_entity.id
_entity.type
_entity.pdbx_description
1 polymer ?
#
loop_
_entity_poly.entity_id
_entity_poly.type
_entity_poly.pdbx_seq_one_letter_code
_entity_poly.pdbx_strand_id
1 'polypeptide(L)'
;MKFEAISEKINEYKDNGKKLFTSSSFQSHSLVLLHILSRIDRSIPIYFIDTGYHFPETVRFRDQIVDQFGLNLVNLRSSTPRNLQKDANGKLLYASDPDFCCYLNKVAPLDQVLMEHDIWINGVRGDQSATRKAMLVEQPAPHNTIRFHPMLDWTSKMIYNYRKEYNLPDHPLVNDGYLSIGCEPCTRKFDLDMQEREARWYGMNKTECGLHTELVTK
;
A
#
# COMPACT_ATOMS: atom_id res chain seq x y z
N MET A 1 8.53 -13.18 7.87
CA MET A 1 8.02 -14.17 8.86
C MET A 1 7.24 -15.27 8.14
N LYS A 2 7.13 -16.51 8.69
CA LYS A 2 6.23 -17.55 8.16
C LYS A 2 4.78 -17.27 8.55
N PHE A 3 3.81 -17.90 7.86
CA PHE A 3 2.38 -17.71 8.09
C PHE A 3 1.99 -17.89 9.57
N GLU A 4 2.48 -18.96 10.21
CA GLU A 4 2.19 -19.27 11.61
C GLU A 4 2.62 -18.14 12.54
N ALA A 5 3.84 -17.64 12.37
CA ALA A 5 4.38 -16.55 13.18
C ALA A 5 3.65 -15.21 12.93
N ILE A 6 3.15 -14.98 11.71
CA ILE A 6 2.30 -13.81 11.42
C ILE A 6 0.95 -13.95 12.15
N SER A 7 0.36 -15.14 12.09
CA SER A 7 -0.91 -15.44 12.75
C SER A 7 -0.81 -15.31 14.27
N GLU A 8 0.22 -15.88 14.87
CA GLU A 8 0.49 -15.77 16.32
C GLU A 8 0.62 -14.30 16.74
N LYS A 9 1.41 -13.51 15.99
CA LYS A 9 1.61 -12.10 16.33
C LYS A 9 0.35 -11.25 16.20
N ILE A 10 -0.47 -11.52 15.19
CA ILE A 10 -1.78 -10.83 15.00
C ILE A 10 -2.72 -11.19 16.16
N ASN A 11 -2.77 -12.46 16.56
CA ASN A 11 -3.60 -12.90 17.68
C ASN A 11 -3.10 -12.30 19.01
N GLU A 12 -1.79 -12.25 19.25
CA GLU A 12 -1.19 -11.56 20.40
C GLU A 12 -1.68 -10.10 20.51
N TYR A 13 -1.66 -9.35 19.40
CA TYR A 13 -2.17 -7.98 19.41
C TYR A 13 -3.66 -7.92 19.75
N LYS A 14 -4.47 -8.81 19.18
CA LYS A 14 -5.91 -8.87 19.43
C LYS A 14 -6.22 -9.23 20.89
N ASP A 15 -5.52 -10.21 21.44
CA ASP A 15 -5.66 -10.65 22.83
C ASP A 15 -5.30 -9.53 23.82
N ASN A 16 -4.38 -8.64 23.41
CA ASN A 16 -4.02 -7.43 24.14
C ASN A 16 -4.98 -6.24 23.86
N GLY A 17 -6.12 -6.47 23.21
CA GLY A 17 -7.13 -5.45 22.94
C GLY A 17 -6.72 -4.40 21.89
N LYS A 18 -5.68 -4.66 21.08
CA LYS A 18 -5.19 -3.72 20.07
C LYS A 18 -6.10 -3.67 18.85
N LYS A 19 -6.36 -2.46 18.35
CA LYS A 19 -7.09 -2.21 17.10
C LYS A 19 -6.13 -2.28 15.92
N LEU A 20 -6.35 -3.26 15.04
CA LEU A 20 -5.51 -3.52 13.88
C LEU A 20 -6.16 -3.00 12.59
N PHE A 21 -5.34 -2.57 11.65
CA PHE A 21 -5.75 -2.32 10.27
C PHE A 21 -4.59 -2.60 9.31
N THR A 22 -4.91 -2.68 8.02
CA THR A 22 -3.92 -2.63 6.93
C THR A 22 -4.33 -1.63 5.88
N SER A 23 -3.38 -1.14 5.09
CA SER A 23 -3.63 -0.37 3.88
C SER A 23 -3.09 -1.12 2.67
N SER A 24 -3.82 -1.11 1.56
CA SER A 24 -3.41 -1.83 0.36
C SER A 24 -3.66 -1.03 -0.91
N SER A 25 -2.74 -1.15 -1.87
CA SER A 25 -2.89 -0.64 -3.24
C SER A 25 -3.47 -1.68 -4.21
N PHE A 26 -3.75 -2.90 -3.74
CA PHE A 26 -4.24 -4.03 -4.54
C PHE A 26 -3.38 -4.37 -5.76
N GLN A 27 -2.09 -4.05 -5.76
CA GLN A 27 -1.16 -4.57 -6.76
C GLN A 27 -0.92 -6.07 -6.55
N SER A 28 -0.49 -6.78 -7.60
CA SER A 28 -0.25 -8.23 -7.55
C SER A 28 0.55 -8.69 -6.33
N HIS A 29 1.60 -7.96 -5.94
CA HIS A 29 2.44 -8.30 -4.78
C HIS A 29 1.75 -8.07 -3.43
N SER A 30 0.84 -7.10 -3.34
CA SER A 30 0.10 -6.82 -2.09
C SER A 30 -0.98 -7.85 -1.80
N LEU A 31 -1.42 -8.62 -2.80
CA LEU A 31 -2.40 -9.70 -2.60
C LEU A 31 -1.92 -10.79 -1.66
N VAL A 32 -0.61 -11.01 -1.55
CA VAL A 32 -0.05 -12.02 -0.63
C VAL A 32 -0.40 -11.67 0.82
N LEU A 33 -0.16 -10.43 1.25
CA LEU A 33 -0.56 -10.00 2.60
C LEU A 33 -2.08 -10.07 2.78
N LEU A 34 -2.85 -9.58 1.82
CA LEU A 34 -4.31 -9.61 1.89
C LEU A 34 -4.85 -11.04 2.02
N HIS A 35 -4.29 -11.99 1.26
CA HIS A 35 -4.64 -13.40 1.34
C HIS A 35 -4.24 -14.00 2.70
N ILE A 36 -3.06 -13.69 3.23
CA ILE A 36 -2.64 -14.10 4.58
C ILE A 36 -3.65 -13.58 5.61
N LEU A 37 -3.97 -12.29 5.58
CA LEU A 37 -4.92 -11.67 6.53
C LEU A 37 -6.32 -12.28 6.42
N SER A 38 -6.82 -12.53 5.20
CA SER A 38 -8.14 -13.16 5.01
C SER A 38 -8.26 -14.56 5.61
N ARG A 39 -7.14 -15.28 5.75
CA ARG A 39 -7.07 -16.60 6.39
C ARG A 39 -6.95 -16.52 7.91
N ILE A 40 -6.44 -15.40 8.44
CA ILE A 40 -6.30 -15.19 9.89
C ILE A 40 -7.57 -14.55 10.45
N ASP A 41 -7.95 -13.38 9.91
CA ASP A 41 -9.11 -12.64 10.38
C ASP A 41 -9.64 -11.68 9.31
N ARG A 42 -10.79 -12.00 8.74
CA ARG A 42 -11.46 -11.17 7.72
C ARG A 42 -12.08 -9.89 8.26
N SER A 43 -12.17 -9.74 9.57
CA SER A 43 -12.72 -8.53 10.19
C SER A 43 -11.73 -7.36 10.21
N ILE A 44 -10.42 -7.62 10.04
CA ILE A 44 -9.39 -6.59 9.99
C ILE A 44 -9.71 -5.61 8.83
N PRO A 45 -9.92 -4.31 9.11
CA PRO A 45 -10.23 -3.34 8.08
C PRO A 45 -9.03 -3.12 7.15
N ILE A 46 -9.34 -3.10 5.85
CA ILE A 46 -8.38 -2.88 4.77
C ILE A 46 -8.68 -1.54 4.14
N TYR A 47 -7.86 -0.55 4.41
CA TYR A 47 -8.03 0.79 3.84
C TYR A 47 -7.45 0.85 2.44
N PHE A 48 -8.32 1.10 1.46
CA PHE A 48 -7.93 1.49 0.12
C PHE A 48 -7.92 3.01 0.02
N ILE A 49 -6.73 3.58 -0.20
CA ILE A 49 -6.56 5.04 -0.32
C ILE A 49 -6.97 5.45 -1.74
N ASP A 50 -8.24 5.79 -1.90
CA ASP A 50 -8.82 6.20 -3.18
C ASP A 50 -8.46 7.66 -3.49
N THR A 51 -7.39 7.84 -4.23
CA THR A 51 -6.90 9.16 -4.65
C THR A 51 -7.74 9.80 -5.76
N GLY A 52 -8.68 9.07 -6.36
CA GLY A 52 -9.41 9.49 -7.54
C GLY A 52 -8.58 9.51 -8.83
N TYR A 53 -7.31 9.09 -8.76
CA TYR A 53 -6.38 9.00 -9.89
C TYR A 53 -5.95 7.56 -10.20
N HIS A 54 -6.67 6.57 -9.69
CA HIS A 54 -6.38 5.18 -10.01
C HIS A 54 -6.82 4.83 -11.43
N PHE A 55 -6.11 3.87 -12.05
CA PHE A 55 -6.61 3.22 -13.25
C PHE A 55 -7.97 2.56 -12.97
N PRO A 56 -8.93 2.60 -13.89
CA PRO A 56 -10.20 1.88 -13.75
C PRO A 56 -10.00 0.37 -13.51
N GLU A 57 -8.96 -0.23 -14.10
CA GLU A 57 -8.56 -1.62 -13.92
C GLU A 57 -8.20 -1.91 -12.45
N THR A 58 -7.49 -0.99 -11.78
CA THR A 58 -7.15 -1.12 -10.35
C THR A 58 -8.41 -1.15 -9.48
N VAL A 59 -9.38 -0.28 -9.78
CA VAL A 59 -10.63 -0.22 -9.00
C VAL A 59 -11.45 -1.49 -9.20
N ARG A 60 -11.62 -1.96 -10.44
CA ARG A 60 -12.33 -3.22 -10.73
C ARG A 60 -11.63 -4.43 -10.11
N PHE A 61 -10.30 -4.49 -10.22
CA PHE A 61 -9.52 -5.58 -9.64
C PHE A 61 -9.59 -5.59 -8.11
N ARG A 62 -9.54 -4.42 -7.46
CA ARG A 62 -9.79 -4.29 -6.02
C ARG A 62 -11.11 -4.94 -5.62
N ASP A 63 -12.21 -4.58 -6.31
CA ASP A 63 -13.55 -5.07 -5.99
C ASP A 63 -13.63 -6.60 -6.16
N GLN A 64 -13.04 -7.13 -7.25
CA GLN A 64 -12.93 -8.57 -7.48
C GLN A 64 -12.18 -9.29 -6.34
N ILE A 65 -11.05 -8.75 -5.88
CA ILE A 65 -10.26 -9.35 -4.80
C ILE A 65 -10.98 -9.25 -3.45
N VAL A 66 -11.67 -8.14 -3.20
CA VAL A 66 -12.50 -7.98 -2.00
C VAL A 66 -13.55 -9.09 -1.91
N ASP A 67 -14.28 -9.32 -2.99
CA ASP A 67 -15.29 -10.38 -3.08
C ASP A 67 -14.66 -11.78 -2.95
N GLN A 68 -13.56 -12.02 -3.68
CA GLN A 68 -12.90 -13.33 -3.71
C GLN A 68 -12.34 -13.74 -2.35
N PHE A 69 -11.77 -12.80 -1.58
CA PHE A 69 -11.15 -13.10 -0.28
C PHE A 69 -12.09 -12.81 0.91
N GLY A 70 -13.25 -12.20 0.67
CA GLY A 70 -14.20 -11.79 1.70
C GLY A 70 -13.61 -10.73 2.63
N LEU A 71 -13.02 -9.66 2.05
CA LEU A 71 -12.28 -8.65 2.80
C LEU A 71 -13.18 -7.53 3.34
N ASN A 72 -12.83 -7.00 4.50
CA ASN A 72 -13.47 -5.82 5.09
C ASN A 72 -12.83 -4.53 4.51
N LEU A 73 -13.30 -4.10 3.33
CA LEU A 73 -12.78 -2.93 2.61
C LEU A 73 -13.35 -1.62 3.17
N VAL A 74 -12.47 -0.67 3.43
CA VAL A 74 -12.80 0.72 3.75
C VAL A 74 -12.16 1.64 2.72
N ASN A 75 -12.97 2.43 1.99
CA ASN A 75 -12.45 3.43 1.07
C ASN A 75 -12.09 4.70 1.83
N LEU A 76 -10.84 5.14 1.69
CA LEU A 76 -10.31 6.34 2.31
C LEU A 76 -10.01 7.39 1.25
N ARG A 77 -10.57 8.59 1.39
CA ARG A 77 -10.42 9.69 0.42
C ARG A 77 -9.95 10.97 1.08
N SER A 78 -9.31 11.82 0.29
CA SER A 78 -9.03 13.20 0.67
C SER A 78 -10.32 13.97 0.93
N SER A 79 -10.33 14.81 1.96
CA SER A 79 -11.40 15.77 2.20
C SER A 79 -11.44 16.89 1.16
N THR A 80 -10.33 17.12 0.45
CA THR A 80 -10.26 18.13 -0.62
C THR A 80 -10.63 17.47 -1.95
N PRO A 81 -11.73 17.90 -2.61
CA PRO A 81 -12.13 17.40 -3.92
C PRO A 81 -11.03 17.57 -4.97
N ARG A 82 -10.87 16.57 -5.85
CA ARG A 82 -9.80 16.52 -6.87
C ARG A 82 -9.74 17.77 -7.77
N ASN A 83 -10.91 18.32 -8.15
CA ASN A 83 -10.99 19.51 -9.00
C ASN A 83 -10.49 20.80 -8.32
N LEU A 84 -10.38 20.79 -6.98
CA LEU A 84 -9.84 21.90 -6.20
C LEU A 84 -8.35 21.73 -5.87
N GLN A 85 -7.76 20.58 -6.14
CA GLN A 85 -6.33 20.30 -5.90
C GLN A 85 -5.48 20.91 -7.01
N LYS A 86 -5.34 22.24 -6.98
CA LYS A 86 -4.63 23.03 -7.99
C LYS A 86 -3.63 23.98 -7.33
N ASP A 87 -2.58 24.31 -8.07
CA ASP A 87 -1.63 25.36 -7.71
C ASP A 87 -2.21 26.77 -8.00
N ALA A 88 -1.43 27.81 -7.69
CA ALA A 88 -1.81 29.21 -7.92
C ALA A 88 -2.08 29.56 -9.40
N ASN A 89 -1.56 28.75 -10.33
CA ASN A 89 -1.75 28.91 -11.77
C ASN A 89 -2.93 28.07 -12.32
N GLY A 90 -3.67 27.38 -11.43
CA GLY A 90 -4.79 26.52 -11.82
C GLY A 90 -4.40 25.15 -12.34
N LYS A 91 -3.10 24.77 -12.31
CA LYS A 91 -2.59 23.46 -12.72
C LYS A 91 -2.83 22.44 -11.62
N LEU A 92 -3.25 21.23 -12.00
CA LEU A 92 -3.50 20.15 -11.02
C LEU A 92 -2.21 19.74 -10.30
N LEU A 93 -2.28 19.54 -8.98
CA LEU A 93 -1.14 19.27 -8.11
C LEU A 93 -0.34 18.02 -8.50
N TYR A 94 -0.97 16.99 -9.06
CA TYR A 94 -0.21 15.82 -9.50
C TYR A 94 0.87 16.14 -10.54
N ALA A 95 0.72 17.25 -11.27
CA ALA A 95 1.64 17.68 -12.32
C ALA A 95 2.52 18.87 -11.90
N SER A 96 2.10 19.68 -10.91
CA SER A 96 2.87 20.85 -10.45
C SER A 96 3.60 20.61 -9.12
N ASP A 97 2.98 19.84 -8.20
CA ASP A 97 3.54 19.49 -6.90
C ASP A 97 3.10 18.06 -6.49
N PRO A 98 3.77 17.03 -7.03
CA PRO A 98 3.44 15.63 -6.72
C PRO A 98 3.57 15.27 -5.24
N ASP A 99 4.42 15.95 -4.48
CA ASP A 99 4.60 15.71 -3.05
C ASP A 99 3.37 16.19 -2.28
N PHE A 100 2.93 17.40 -2.52
CA PHE A 100 1.71 17.93 -1.90
C PHE A 100 0.46 17.19 -2.37
N CYS A 101 0.39 16.77 -3.64
CA CYS A 101 -0.67 15.89 -4.12
C CYS A 101 -0.71 14.57 -3.34
N CYS A 102 0.44 13.93 -3.10
CA CYS A 102 0.52 12.70 -2.30
C CYS A 102 0.18 12.96 -0.83
N TYR A 103 0.59 14.07 -0.27
CA TYR A 103 0.20 14.47 1.08
C TYR A 103 -1.32 14.54 1.22
N LEU A 104 -1.98 15.35 0.40
CA LEU A 104 -3.43 15.55 0.46
C LEU A 104 -4.24 14.26 0.22
N ASN A 105 -3.78 13.41 -0.69
CA ASN A 105 -4.55 12.25 -1.13
C ASN A 105 -4.18 10.94 -0.42
N LYS A 106 -3.06 10.90 0.32
CA LYS A 106 -2.59 9.66 0.96
C LYS A 106 -2.21 9.86 2.41
N VAL A 107 -1.32 10.82 2.69
CA VAL A 107 -0.76 11.01 4.04
C VAL A 107 -1.85 11.52 4.98
N ALA A 108 -2.44 12.67 4.67
CA ALA A 108 -3.44 13.30 5.53
C ALA A 108 -4.68 12.41 5.81
N PRO A 109 -5.27 11.70 4.81
CA PRO A 109 -6.35 10.77 5.11
C PRO A 109 -5.93 9.60 6.00
N LEU A 110 -4.73 9.01 5.77
CA LEU A 110 -4.27 7.86 6.55
C LEU A 110 -3.84 8.27 7.95
N ASP A 111 -3.34 9.48 8.14
CA ASP A 111 -2.98 10.02 9.45
C ASP A 111 -4.18 10.02 10.42
N GLN A 112 -5.38 10.29 9.93
CA GLN A 112 -6.62 10.18 10.71
C GLN A 112 -6.93 8.74 11.13
N VAL A 113 -6.65 7.77 10.27
CA VAL A 113 -6.84 6.34 10.60
C VAL A 113 -5.86 5.89 11.67
N LEU A 114 -4.64 6.43 11.67
CA LEU A 114 -3.64 6.14 12.71
C LEU A 114 -4.10 6.58 14.10
N MET A 115 -4.87 7.69 14.22
CA MET A 115 -5.40 8.15 15.51
C MET A 115 -6.40 7.16 16.14
N GLU A 116 -7.02 6.29 15.35
CA GLU A 116 -8.09 5.39 15.79
C GLU A 116 -7.61 3.94 15.98
N HIS A 117 -6.33 3.64 15.61
CA HIS A 117 -5.78 2.29 15.59
C HIS A 117 -4.42 2.21 16.29
N ASP A 118 -4.13 1.03 16.83
CA ASP A 118 -2.85 0.75 17.51
C ASP A 118 -1.80 0.13 16.58
N ILE A 119 -2.24 -0.73 15.63
CA ILE A 119 -1.34 -1.51 14.78
C ILE A 119 -1.68 -1.32 13.31
N TRP A 120 -0.72 -0.82 12.55
CA TRP A 120 -0.77 -0.73 11.09
C TRP A 120 0.05 -1.84 10.44
N ILE A 121 -0.61 -2.87 9.93
CA ILE A 121 0.02 -4.00 9.24
C ILE A 121 0.39 -3.58 7.82
N ASN A 122 1.65 -3.80 7.41
CA ASN A 122 2.17 -3.36 6.11
C ASN A 122 2.84 -4.49 5.34
N GLY A 123 2.57 -4.55 4.03
CA GLY A 123 3.22 -5.48 3.10
C GLY A 123 4.60 -5.01 2.59
N VAL A 124 5.32 -4.23 3.39
CA VAL A 124 6.67 -3.75 3.06
C VAL A 124 7.64 -4.92 3.07
N ARG A 125 8.53 -4.95 2.06
CA ARG A 125 9.64 -5.90 1.96
C ARG A 125 10.97 -5.16 1.87
N GLY A 126 11.98 -5.69 2.55
CA GLY A 126 13.32 -5.11 2.57
C GLY A 126 14.05 -5.17 1.21
N ASP A 127 13.65 -6.10 0.31
CA ASP A 127 14.24 -6.23 -1.02
C ASP A 127 13.82 -5.14 -2.02
N GLN A 128 12.84 -4.31 -1.67
CA GLN A 128 12.25 -3.33 -2.59
C GLN A 128 13.02 -2.01 -2.71
N SER A 129 13.74 -1.61 -1.66
CA SER A 129 14.60 -0.41 -1.66
C SER A 129 15.54 -0.38 -0.44
N ALA A 130 16.61 0.43 -0.51
CA ALA A 130 17.52 0.62 0.62
C ALA A 130 16.81 1.17 1.87
N THR A 131 15.88 2.13 1.68
CA THR A 131 15.05 2.67 2.76
C THR A 131 14.27 1.59 3.47
N ARG A 132 13.64 0.67 2.72
CA ARG A 132 12.83 -0.41 3.27
C ARG A 132 13.67 -1.50 3.93
N LYS A 133 14.89 -1.74 3.43
CA LYS A 133 15.84 -2.67 4.02
C LYS A 133 16.26 -2.26 5.43
N ALA A 134 16.27 -0.97 5.71
CA ALA A 134 16.60 -0.41 7.03
C ALA A 134 15.42 -0.40 8.03
N MET A 135 14.21 -0.76 7.60
CA MET A 135 13.03 -0.81 8.49
C MET A 135 13.13 -1.98 9.46
N LEU A 136 12.40 -1.85 10.58
CA LEU A 136 12.24 -2.91 11.56
C LEU A 136 10.93 -3.67 11.35
N VAL A 137 10.83 -4.90 11.85
CA VAL A 137 9.58 -5.69 11.83
C VAL A 137 8.45 -4.96 12.55
N GLU A 138 8.76 -4.34 13.68
CA GLU A 138 7.90 -3.41 14.40
C GLU A 138 8.64 -2.08 14.55
N GLN A 139 8.01 -0.99 14.17
CA GLN A 139 8.58 0.35 14.36
C GLN A 139 7.48 1.36 14.69
N PRO A 140 7.82 2.42 15.44
CA PRO A 140 6.87 3.49 15.77
C PRO A 140 6.33 4.19 14.52
N ALA A 141 5.07 4.62 14.63
CA ALA A 141 4.40 5.54 13.71
C ALA A 141 3.77 6.69 14.51
N PRO A 142 3.25 7.75 13.86
CA PRO A 142 2.51 8.80 14.55
C PRO A 142 1.36 8.25 15.40
N HIS A 143 0.93 9.03 16.39
CA HIS A 143 -0.21 8.76 17.27
C HIS A 143 -0.08 7.47 18.11
N ASN A 144 1.16 7.09 18.49
CA ASN A 144 1.47 5.88 19.24
C ASN A 144 1.10 4.58 18.50
N THR A 145 0.84 4.64 17.20
CA THR A 145 0.63 3.46 16.37
C THR A 145 1.94 2.72 16.14
N ILE A 146 1.90 1.40 16.08
CA ILE A 146 3.02 0.54 15.67
C ILE A 146 2.81 0.11 14.22
N ARG A 147 3.83 0.30 13.39
CA ARG A 147 3.88 -0.31 12.05
C ARG A 147 4.44 -1.71 12.20
N PHE A 148 3.66 -2.70 11.78
CA PHE A 148 4.06 -4.09 11.75
C PHE A 148 4.33 -4.52 10.30
N HIS A 149 5.56 -4.97 10.04
CA HIS A 149 6.04 -5.40 8.72
C HIS A 149 6.29 -6.92 8.70
N PRO A 150 5.23 -7.76 8.68
CA PRO A 150 5.38 -9.22 8.74
C PRO A 150 6.13 -9.82 7.55
N MET A 151 6.20 -9.09 6.45
CA MET A 151 6.81 -9.53 5.20
C MET A 151 8.18 -8.89 4.93
N LEU A 152 8.81 -8.26 5.92
CA LEU A 152 10.06 -7.50 5.73
C LEU A 152 11.20 -8.37 5.18
N ASP A 153 11.28 -9.63 5.59
CA ASP A 153 12.26 -10.63 5.14
C ASP A 153 11.84 -11.39 3.87
N TRP A 154 10.66 -11.11 3.32
CA TRP A 154 10.21 -11.77 2.10
C TRP A 154 10.91 -11.22 0.87
N THR A 155 11.29 -12.14 -0.04
CA THR A 155 11.87 -11.78 -1.32
C THR A 155 10.84 -11.84 -2.44
N SER A 156 11.14 -11.21 -3.58
CA SER A 156 10.32 -11.30 -4.79
C SER A 156 10.06 -12.76 -5.22
N LYS A 157 11.06 -13.66 -5.02
CA LYS A 157 10.91 -15.10 -5.26
C LYS A 157 9.90 -15.74 -4.31
N MET A 158 9.90 -15.40 -3.03
CA MET A 158 8.92 -15.91 -2.05
C MET A 158 7.51 -15.44 -2.39
N ILE A 159 7.33 -14.18 -2.77
CA ILE A 159 6.05 -13.63 -3.25
C ILE A 159 5.56 -14.41 -4.47
N TYR A 160 6.44 -14.62 -5.47
CA TYR A 160 6.10 -15.37 -6.68
C TYR A 160 5.64 -16.81 -6.34
N ASN A 161 6.42 -17.52 -5.51
CA ASN A 161 6.10 -18.88 -5.11
C ASN A 161 4.76 -18.97 -4.37
N TYR A 162 4.51 -18.07 -3.41
CA TYR A 162 3.26 -18.00 -2.67
C TYR A 162 2.06 -17.74 -3.61
N ARG A 163 2.21 -16.80 -4.54
CA ARG A 163 1.15 -16.50 -5.51
C ARG A 163 0.84 -17.69 -6.41
N LYS A 164 1.86 -18.45 -6.83
CA LYS A 164 1.71 -19.69 -7.60
C LYS A 164 1.01 -20.78 -6.78
N GLU A 165 1.44 -20.99 -5.55
CA GLU A 165 0.88 -22.00 -4.63
C GLU A 165 -0.62 -21.79 -4.39
N TYR A 166 -1.02 -20.53 -4.15
CA TYR A 166 -2.41 -20.18 -3.86
C TYR A 166 -3.19 -19.67 -5.07
N ASN A 167 -2.62 -19.77 -6.28
CA ASN A 167 -3.24 -19.34 -7.53
C ASN A 167 -3.80 -17.90 -7.46
N LEU A 168 -3.03 -16.99 -6.88
CA LEU A 168 -3.45 -15.59 -6.74
C LEU A 168 -3.35 -14.87 -8.10
N PRO A 169 -4.36 -14.10 -8.50
CA PRO A 169 -4.40 -13.45 -9.81
C PRO A 169 -3.35 -12.35 -9.94
N ASP A 170 -2.97 -12.03 -11.16
CA ASP A 170 -2.22 -10.84 -11.50
C ASP A 170 -3.15 -9.64 -11.67
N HIS A 171 -2.63 -8.46 -11.33
CA HIS A 171 -3.33 -7.22 -11.68
C HIS A 171 -3.41 -7.10 -13.22
N PRO A 172 -4.58 -6.76 -13.81
CA PRO A 172 -4.78 -6.79 -15.26
C PRO A 172 -3.71 -6.01 -16.06
N LEU A 173 -3.28 -4.86 -15.55
CA LEU A 173 -2.27 -4.02 -16.21
C LEU A 173 -0.86 -4.63 -16.27
N VAL A 174 -0.59 -5.74 -15.57
CA VAL A 174 0.70 -6.44 -15.68
C VAL A 174 0.90 -6.96 -17.11
N ASN A 175 -0.16 -7.48 -17.74
CA ASN A 175 -0.13 -7.93 -19.12
C ASN A 175 0.06 -6.77 -20.12
N ASP A 176 -0.28 -5.55 -19.72
CA ASP A 176 -0.08 -4.33 -20.52
C ASP A 176 1.29 -3.68 -20.30
N GLY A 177 2.18 -4.34 -19.53
CA GLY A 177 3.55 -3.88 -19.28
C GLY A 177 3.71 -2.95 -18.08
N TYR A 178 2.76 -2.90 -17.15
CA TYR A 178 2.88 -2.14 -15.91
C TYR A 178 3.32 -3.05 -14.75
N LEU A 179 4.57 -2.96 -14.32
CA LEU A 179 5.10 -3.78 -13.21
C LEU A 179 4.88 -3.15 -11.83
N SER A 180 4.88 -1.83 -11.74
CA SER A 180 4.63 -1.09 -10.50
C SER A 180 3.51 -0.08 -10.73
N ILE A 181 2.33 -0.34 -10.16
CA ILE A 181 1.10 0.41 -10.44
C ILE A 181 0.75 1.33 -9.26
N GLY A 182 0.32 2.54 -9.57
CA GLY A 182 -0.19 3.51 -8.60
C GLY A 182 -1.22 4.45 -9.22
N CYS A 183 -1.16 5.74 -8.90
CA CYS A 183 -1.97 6.73 -9.61
C CYS A 183 -1.59 6.75 -11.08
N GLU A 184 -2.57 6.77 -11.97
CA GLU A 184 -2.38 6.76 -13.43
C GLU A 184 -1.43 7.87 -13.90
N PRO A 185 -1.56 9.16 -13.48
CA PRO A 185 -0.65 10.21 -13.92
C PRO A 185 0.81 10.04 -13.46
N CYS A 186 1.05 9.20 -12.44
CA CYS A 186 2.37 8.96 -11.86
C CYS A 186 2.92 7.58 -12.21
N THR A 187 2.32 6.86 -13.16
CA THR A 187 2.68 5.48 -13.50
C THR A 187 2.82 5.36 -15.01
N ARG A 188 3.89 4.72 -15.46
CA ARG A 188 4.10 4.42 -16.88
C ARG A 188 4.43 2.94 -17.06
N LYS A 189 4.39 2.49 -18.31
CA LYS A 189 4.80 1.14 -18.67
C LYS A 189 6.29 0.95 -18.37
N PHE A 190 6.64 -0.26 -18.01
CA PHE A 190 8.01 -0.67 -17.80
C PHE A 190 8.76 -0.66 -19.14
N ASP A 191 10.00 -0.13 -19.11
CA ASP A 191 10.95 -0.23 -20.20
C ASP A 191 12.11 -1.13 -19.75
N LEU A 192 12.73 -1.85 -20.69
CA LEU A 192 13.80 -2.82 -20.40
C LEU A 192 15.02 -2.19 -19.71
N ASP A 193 15.24 -0.90 -19.92
CA ASP A 193 16.35 -0.13 -19.32
C ASP A 193 16.03 0.41 -17.92
N MET A 194 14.83 0.11 -17.36
CA MET A 194 14.36 0.59 -16.05
C MET A 194 14.44 -0.48 -14.98
N GLN A 195 14.64 -0.05 -13.72
CA GLN A 195 14.30 -0.88 -12.57
C GLN A 195 12.78 -0.83 -12.32
N GLU A 196 12.21 -1.87 -11.67
CA GLU A 196 10.75 -2.04 -11.46
C GLU A 196 10.07 -0.78 -10.93
N ARG A 197 10.72 -0.02 -10.03
CA ARG A 197 10.13 1.17 -9.41
C ARG A 197 10.39 2.48 -10.17
N GLU A 198 11.29 2.49 -11.13
CA GLU A 198 11.59 3.69 -11.93
C GLU A 198 10.44 4.07 -12.87
N ALA A 199 9.54 3.14 -13.16
CA ALA A 199 8.29 3.42 -13.86
C ALA A 199 7.29 4.25 -13.03
N ARG A 200 7.57 4.47 -11.71
CA ARG A 200 6.81 5.34 -10.82
C ARG A 200 7.49 6.70 -10.71
N TRP A 201 6.67 7.75 -10.78
CA TRP A 201 7.14 9.15 -10.71
C TRP A 201 8.24 9.49 -11.73
N TYR A 202 8.23 8.83 -12.88
CA TYR A 202 9.23 9.06 -13.92
C TYR A 202 9.29 10.53 -14.34
N GLY A 203 10.51 11.09 -14.39
CA GLY A 203 10.73 12.51 -14.67
C GLY A 203 10.40 13.45 -13.49
N MET A 204 10.03 12.91 -12.33
CA MET A 204 9.78 13.65 -11.10
C MET A 204 10.92 13.41 -10.10
N ASN A 205 11.20 14.40 -9.27
CA ASN A 205 12.20 14.26 -8.18
C ASN A 205 11.60 13.52 -6.97
N LYS A 206 11.13 12.27 -7.19
CA LYS A 206 10.47 11.45 -6.18
C LYS A 206 10.79 9.97 -6.38
N THR A 207 11.19 9.28 -5.31
CA THR A 207 11.58 7.85 -5.34
C THR A 207 10.75 6.96 -4.42
N GLU A 208 10.05 7.55 -3.42
CA GLU A 208 9.25 6.78 -2.46
C GLU A 208 7.90 7.47 -2.18
N CYS A 209 6.93 6.71 -1.69
CA CYS A 209 5.62 7.21 -1.29
C CYS A 209 5.69 7.88 0.08
N GLY A 210 5.03 9.03 0.27
CA GLY A 210 4.96 9.75 1.55
C GLY A 210 4.48 8.91 2.74
N LEU A 211 3.71 7.84 2.49
CA LEU A 211 3.33 6.88 3.54
C LEU A 211 4.53 6.19 4.22
N HIS A 212 5.68 6.14 3.54
CA HIS A 212 6.89 5.49 4.05
C HIS A 212 7.99 6.50 4.44
N THR A 213 7.76 7.79 4.24
CA THR A 213 8.72 8.86 4.56
C THR A 213 8.17 9.87 5.56
N GLU A 214 6.86 10.15 5.52
CA GLU A 214 6.22 11.17 6.37
C GLU A 214 5.52 10.56 7.59
N LEU A 215 4.89 9.38 7.43
CA LEU A 215 4.24 8.66 8.53
C LEU A 215 5.24 7.73 9.26
N VAL A 216 6.43 8.23 9.54
CA VAL A 216 7.48 7.58 10.35
C VAL A 216 7.82 8.51 11.49
N THR A 217 7.80 8.01 12.71
CA THR A 217 8.34 8.76 13.86
C THR A 217 9.86 8.83 13.70
N LYS A 218 10.41 10.04 13.69
CA LYS A 218 11.86 10.26 13.67
C LYS A 218 12.46 10.04 15.04
#